data_b100db92049129773c9576b1200c0b2d
#
_entry.id   b100db92049129773c9576b1200c0b2d
#
_cell.length_a   1.000
_cell.length_b   1.000
_cell.length_c   1.000
_cell.angle_alpha   90.00
_cell.angle_beta   90.00
_cell.angle_gamma   90.00
#
_symmetry.space_group_name_H-M   'P 1'
#
loop_
_entity.id
_entity.type
_entity.pdbx_description
1 polymer ?
#
loop_
_entity_poly.entity_id
_entity_poly.type
_entity_poly.pdbx_seq_one_letter_code
_entity_poly.pdbx_strand_id
1 'polypeptide(L)'
;MQIVLGEGAHFLCHTYPNDPESGPILVIDTSGVTFRLTNRVRGGVEVGDVRNARRLLEVVSRFVAEVERLHAQSSERAESAAESAA
;
A
#
# COMPACT_ATOMS: atom_id res chain seq x y z
N MET A 1 14.61 6.45 -2.75
CA MET A 1 13.64 7.02 -1.79
C MET A 1 12.97 5.91 -1.01
N GLN A 2 12.70 6.12 0.25
CA GLN A 2 12.06 5.13 1.12
C GLN A 2 10.83 5.75 1.78
N ILE A 3 9.72 5.02 1.77
CA ILE A 3 8.51 5.42 2.47
C ILE A 3 8.33 4.50 3.67
N VAL A 4 8.18 5.07 4.85
CA VAL A 4 7.95 4.29 6.07
C VAL A 4 6.47 4.31 6.41
N LEU A 5 5.88 3.11 6.55
CA LEU A 5 4.49 2.97 6.97
C LEU A 5 4.42 3.09 8.48
N GLY A 6 4.03 4.25 8.96
CA GLY A 6 3.85 4.51 10.38
C GLY A 6 2.44 4.99 10.67
N GLU A 7 2.18 5.38 11.90
CA GLU A 7 0.86 5.84 12.33
C GLU A 7 0.36 7.05 11.55
N GLY A 8 1.24 7.86 11.00
CA GLY A 8 0.87 9.03 10.21
C GLY A 8 0.61 8.75 8.74
N ALA A 9 0.68 7.51 8.30
CA ALA A 9 0.47 7.18 6.90
C ALA A 9 -1.03 7.13 6.57
N HIS A 10 -1.40 7.74 5.45
CA HIS A 10 -2.77 7.76 4.95
C HIS A 10 -2.81 7.25 3.52
N PHE A 11 -3.84 6.50 3.19
CA PHE A 11 -4.01 5.91 1.87
C PHE A 11 -5.38 6.29 1.34
N LEU A 12 -5.42 6.83 0.13
CA LEU A 12 -6.63 7.27 -0.52
C LEU A 12 -6.66 6.78 -1.95
N CYS A 13 -7.86 6.55 -2.46
CA CYS A 13 -8.05 6.25 -3.87
C CYS A 13 -9.14 7.17 -4.41
N HIS A 14 -8.76 8.02 -5.33
CA HIS A 14 -9.71 8.92 -6.01
C HIS A 14 -10.15 8.27 -7.31
N THR A 15 -11.44 8.22 -7.52
CA THR A 15 -12.01 7.71 -8.77
C THR A 15 -12.92 8.77 -9.38
N TYR A 16 -13.04 8.71 -10.70
CA TYR A 16 -13.82 9.67 -11.47
C TYR A 16 -14.81 8.90 -12.36
N PRO A 17 -15.90 8.36 -11.76
CA PRO A 17 -16.80 7.45 -12.47
C PRO A 17 -17.53 8.07 -13.67
N ASN A 18 -17.65 9.39 -13.69
CA ASN A 18 -18.36 10.09 -14.78
C ASN A 18 -17.43 10.59 -15.88
N ASP A 19 -16.14 10.33 -15.77
CA ASP A 19 -15.15 10.76 -16.74
C ASP A 19 -14.29 9.56 -17.18
N PRO A 20 -14.58 8.99 -18.35
CA PRO A 20 -13.85 7.81 -18.82
C PRO A 20 -12.39 8.09 -19.18
N GLU A 21 -12.00 9.35 -19.33
CA GLU A 21 -10.62 9.73 -19.63
C GLU A 21 -9.77 9.92 -18.39
N SER A 22 -10.42 10.06 -17.22
CA SER A 22 -9.73 10.26 -15.95
C SER A 22 -9.57 8.93 -15.22
N GLY A 23 -8.36 8.44 -15.17
CA GLY A 23 -8.03 7.23 -14.45
C GLY A 23 -8.03 7.44 -12.93
N PRO A 24 -8.00 6.36 -12.16
CA PRO A 24 -7.94 6.46 -10.71
C PRO A 24 -6.58 6.97 -10.24
N ILE A 25 -6.57 7.59 -9.07
CA ILE A 25 -5.34 8.06 -8.44
C ILE A 25 -5.23 7.44 -7.06
N LEU A 26 -4.19 6.65 -6.85
CA LEU A 26 -3.86 6.12 -5.54
C LEU A 26 -2.90 7.11 -4.87
N VAL A 27 -3.26 7.55 -3.68
CA VAL A 27 -2.44 8.49 -2.92
C VAL A 27 -1.89 7.80 -1.69
N ILE A 28 -0.58 7.89 -1.51
CA ILE A 28 0.11 7.44 -0.31
C ILE A 28 0.68 8.70 0.33
N ASP A 29 0.09 9.10 1.45
CA ASP A 29 0.48 10.31 2.15
C ASP A 29 1.14 9.94 3.48
N THR A 30 2.41 10.28 3.61
CA THR A 30 3.18 10.07 4.82
C THR A 30 3.70 11.41 5.33
N SER A 31 4.21 11.45 6.54
CA SER A 31 4.76 12.67 7.11
C SER A 31 5.85 13.25 6.19
N GLY A 32 5.55 14.36 5.55
CA GLY A 32 6.47 15.10 4.69
C GLY A 32 6.55 14.66 3.24
N VAL A 33 5.88 13.57 2.85
CA VAL A 33 5.92 13.08 1.46
C VAL A 33 4.56 12.58 1.02
N THR A 34 4.14 13.00 -0.16
CA THR A 34 2.92 12.53 -0.80
C THR A 34 3.26 11.86 -2.12
N PHE A 35 2.82 10.62 -2.29
CA PHE A 35 2.95 9.88 -3.54
C PHE A 35 1.62 9.77 -4.24
N ARG A 36 1.64 9.98 -5.55
CA ARG A 36 0.47 9.79 -6.40
C ARG A 36 0.80 8.75 -7.45
N LEU A 37 0.04 7.68 -7.45
CA LEU A 37 0.16 6.61 -8.44
C LEU A 37 -1.08 6.63 -9.32
N THR A 38 -0.87 6.78 -10.61
CA THR A 38 -1.96 6.80 -11.58
C THR A 38 -1.57 5.99 -12.81
N ASN A 39 -2.54 5.68 -13.64
CA ASN A 39 -2.27 5.15 -14.95
C ASN A 39 -1.78 6.28 -15.88
N ARG A 40 -1.99 6.16 -17.15
CA ARG A 40 -1.57 7.19 -18.11
C ARG A 40 -2.26 8.53 -17.90
N VAL A 41 -1.55 9.59 -18.24
CA VAL A 41 -2.08 10.95 -18.15
C VAL A 41 -3.20 11.21 -19.17
N ARG A 42 -3.21 10.49 -20.29
CA ARG A 42 -4.19 10.65 -21.37
C ARG A 42 -4.56 9.31 -21.98
N GLY A 43 -5.75 9.23 -22.55
CA GLY A 43 -6.16 8.10 -23.38
C GLY A 43 -6.85 6.95 -22.65
N GLY A 44 -7.26 7.14 -21.42
CA GLY A 44 -7.99 6.13 -20.68
C GLY A 44 -7.12 4.95 -20.25
N VAL A 45 -7.77 3.90 -19.81
CA VAL A 45 -7.10 2.70 -19.26
C VAL A 45 -6.92 1.67 -20.38
N GLU A 46 -5.72 1.17 -20.52
CA GLU A 46 -5.38 0.12 -21.48
C GLU A 46 -5.16 -1.22 -20.76
N VAL A 47 -5.08 -2.30 -21.53
CA VAL A 47 -4.89 -3.64 -20.99
C VAL A 47 -3.58 -3.77 -20.20
N GLY A 48 -2.53 -3.06 -20.64
CA GLY A 48 -1.27 -3.03 -19.92
C GLY A 48 -1.39 -2.39 -18.54
N ASP A 49 -2.22 -1.36 -18.42
CA ASP A 49 -2.47 -0.70 -17.13
C ASP A 49 -3.18 -1.66 -16.17
N VAL A 50 -4.15 -2.43 -16.67
CA VAL A 50 -4.87 -3.44 -15.87
C VAL A 50 -3.90 -4.51 -15.39
N ARG A 51 -3.06 -5.00 -16.27
CA ARG A 51 -2.06 -6.03 -15.95
C ARG A 51 -1.10 -5.56 -14.87
N ASN A 52 -0.60 -4.35 -15.01
CA ASN A 52 0.34 -3.78 -14.05
C ASN A 52 -0.33 -3.46 -12.71
N ALA A 53 -1.57 -3.00 -12.71
CA ALA A 53 -2.31 -2.77 -11.49
C ALA A 53 -2.52 -4.08 -10.71
N ARG A 54 -2.86 -5.16 -11.40
CA ARG A 54 -3.00 -6.48 -10.78
C ARG A 54 -1.67 -6.99 -10.24
N ARG A 55 -0.59 -6.77 -10.97
CA ARG A 55 0.75 -7.14 -10.50
C ARG A 55 1.12 -6.36 -9.24
N LEU A 56 0.81 -5.08 -9.19
CA LEU A 56 1.02 -4.26 -8.02
C LEU A 56 0.25 -4.80 -6.81
N LEU A 57 -1.02 -5.15 -7.00
CA LEU A 57 -1.83 -5.75 -5.93
C LEU A 57 -1.19 -7.04 -5.40
N GLU A 58 -0.71 -7.90 -6.29
CA GLU A 58 -0.05 -9.14 -5.93
C GLU A 58 1.19 -8.90 -5.07
N VAL A 59 2.03 -7.96 -5.48
CA VAL A 59 3.26 -7.62 -4.75
C VAL A 59 2.94 -6.97 -3.39
N VAL A 60 1.97 -6.07 -3.36
CA VAL A 60 1.53 -5.43 -2.12
C VAL A 60 0.95 -6.46 -1.16
N SER A 61 0.22 -7.45 -1.68
CA SER A 61 -0.33 -8.52 -0.84
C SER A 61 0.76 -9.34 -0.17
N ARG A 62 1.86 -9.60 -0.84
CA ARG A 62 3.04 -10.26 -0.24
C ARG A 62 3.66 -9.40 0.84
N PHE A 63 3.75 -8.12 0.60
CA PHE A 63 4.27 -7.16 1.58
C PHE A 63 3.41 -7.17 2.85
N VAL A 64 2.10 -7.11 2.70
CA VAL A 64 1.16 -7.15 3.82
C VAL A 64 1.31 -8.43 4.62
N ALA A 65 1.36 -9.57 3.94
CA ALA A 65 1.53 -10.86 4.59
C ALA A 65 2.81 -10.92 5.43
N GLU A 66 3.89 -10.36 4.91
CA GLU A 66 5.18 -10.33 5.61
C GLU A 66 5.14 -9.41 6.83
N VAL A 67 4.51 -8.24 6.71
CA VAL A 67 4.33 -7.33 7.84
C VAL A 67 3.52 -8.00 8.96
N GLU A 68 2.45 -8.70 8.60
CA GLU A 68 1.62 -9.43 9.56
C GLU A 68 2.41 -10.55 10.24
N ARG A 69 3.20 -11.28 9.46
CA ARG A 69 4.03 -12.36 9.99
C ARG A 69 5.05 -11.84 11.01
N LEU A 70 5.73 -10.76 10.67
CA LEU A 70 6.72 -10.15 11.55
C LEU A 70 6.08 -9.59 12.82
N HIS A 71 4.91 -9.02 12.71
CA HIS A 71 4.17 -8.50 13.85
C HIS A 71 3.76 -9.66 14.78
N ALA A 72 3.24 -10.74 14.25
CA ALA A 72 2.87 -11.93 15.04
C ALA A 72 4.09 -12.50 15.75
N GLN A 73 5.22 -12.62 15.06
CA GLN A 73 6.46 -13.11 15.63
C GLN A 73 6.98 -12.21 16.75
N SER A 74 6.89 -10.90 16.56
CA SER A 74 7.29 -9.92 17.56
C SER A 74 6.40 -10.00 18.80
N SER A 75 5.11 -10.18 18.63
CA SER A 75 4.16 -10.37 19.74
C SER A 75 4.46 -11.66 20.53
N GLU A 76 4.76 -12.75 19.85
CA GLU A 76 5.15 -14.01 20.50
C GLU A 76 6.43 -13.84 21.31
N ARG A 77 7.42 -13.13 20.79
CA ARG A 77 8.66 -12.85 21.51
C ARG A 77 8.41 -12.02 22.77
N ALA A 78 7.53 -11.02 22.67
CA ALA A 78 7.18 -10.19 23.81
C ALA A 78 6.49 -11.00 24.91
N GLU A 79 5.58 -11.90 24.54
CA GLU A 79 4.92 -12.80 25.48
C GLU A 79 5.91 -13.75 26.14
N SER A 80 6.80 -14.36 25.37
CA SER A 80 7.84 -15.24 25.88
C SER A 80 8.79 -14.53 26.84
N ALA A 81 9.18 -13.31 26.53
CA ALA A 81 10.03 -12.50 27.39
C ALA A 81 9.32 -12.14 28.70
N ALA A 82 8.03 -11.81 28.66
CA ALA A 82 7.23 -11.53 29.85
C ALA A 82 7.09 -12.75 30.73
N GLU A 83 6.86 -13.93 30.15
CA GLU A 83 6.80 -15.19 30.89
C GLU A 83 8.14 -15.53 31.53
N SER A 84 9.24 -15.30 30.81
CA SER A 84 10.58 -15.55 31.33
C SER A 84 10.97 -14.62 32.46
N ALA A 85 10.43 -13.41 32.48
CA ALA A 85 10.68 -12.42 33.52
C ALA A 85 9.87 -12.66 34.79
N ALA A 86 8.82 -13.41 34.70
CA ALA A 86 7.96 -13.75 35.82
C ALA A 86 8.55 -14.95 36.60
#